data_ce8eab9483d575dcc9713c9936057727
#
_entry.id   ce8eab9483d575dcc9713c9936057727
#
_cell.length_a   1.000
_cell.length_b   1.000
_cell.length_c   1.000
_cell.angle_alpha   90.00
_cell.angle_beta   90.00
_cell.angle_gamma   90.00
#
_symmetry.space_group_name_H-M   'P 1'
#
loop_
_entity.id
_entity.type
_entity.pdbx_description
1 polymer ?
#
loop_
_entity_poly.entity_id
_entity_poly.type
_entity_poly.pdbx_seq_one_letter_code
_entity_poly.pdbx_strand_id
1 'polypeptide(L)'
;MNIENTQSQMRKGVLEFCILSIIQRAEAYPSDILEEMKKAGLHILEGTLYPLLTRLKNADLLAYRWVESLSGPPRKYFRLTEKGMDSYRALETTWRQLADAVEHITTTQAKTDLVLTSDPSPATAQSEDSGNINITEP
;
A
#
# COMPACT_ATOMS: atom_id res chain seq x y z
N MET A 1 -17.57 4.45 16.49
CA MET A 1 -16.79 4.56 15.24
C MET A 1 -17.59 4.04 14.09
N ASN A 2 -17.62 4.78 12.99
CA ASN A 2 -18.21 4.29 11.76
C ASN A 2 -17.11 3.53 10.99
N ILE A 3 -17.19 2.19 11.01
CA ILE A 3 -16.13 1.38 10.45
C ILE A 3 -15.97 1.58 8.93
N GLU A 4 -17.08 1.76 8.21
CA GLU A 4 -17.01 1.98 6.77
C GLU A 4 -16.27 3.27 6.44
N ASN A 5 -16.53 4.31 7.23
CA ASN A 5 -15.85 5.59 7.02
C ASN A 5 -14.36 5.47 7.31
N THR A 6 -13.99 4.77 8.38
CA THR A 6 -12.59 4.55 8.73
C THR A 6 -11.88 3.76 7.65
N GLN A 7 -12.51 2.70 7.14
CA GLN A 7 -11.93 1.91 6.05
C GLN A 7 -11.71 2.76 4.81
N SER A 8 -12.69 3.61 4.49
CA SER A 8 -12.56 4.51 3.34
C SER A 8 -11.40 5.47 3.50
N GLN A 9 -11.23 6.02 4.70
CA GLN A 9 -10.12 6.94 4.95
C GLN A 9 -8.78 6.24 4.88
N MET A 10 -8.69 5.00 5.35
CA MET A 10 -7.45 4.23 5.22
C MET A 10 -7.07 4.06 3.76
N ARG A 11 -8.04 3.71 2.91
CA ARG A 11 -7.77 3.55 1.48
C ARG A 11 -7.36 4.85 0.82
N LYS A 12 -8.03 5.95 1.16
CA LYS A 12 -7.74 7.26 0.57
C LYS A 12 -6.29 7.67 0.79
N GLY A 13 -5.72 7.28 1.91
CA GLY A 13 -4.36 7.68 2.24
C GLY A 13 -3.32 7.12 1.28
N VAL A 14 -3.64 6.08 0.51
CA VAL A 14 -2.67 5.46 -0.40
C VAL A 14 -3.03 5.63 -1.87
N LEU A 15 -4.16 6.27 -2.18
CA LEU A 15 -4.62 6.32 -3.57
C LEU A 15 -3.65 7.04 -4.49
N GLU A 16 -3.16 8.21 -4.07
CA GLU A 16 -2.24 8.97 -4.92
C GLU A 16 -0.93 8.21 -5.15
N PHE A 17 -0.42 7.56 -4.12
CA PHE A 17 0.76 6.74 -4.26
C PHE A 17 0.52 5.60 -5.27
N CYS A 18 -0.62 4.93 -5.20
CA CYS A 18 -0.96 3.86 -6.13
C CYS A 18 -1.07 4.37 -7.55
N ILE A 19 -1.69 5.54 -7.74
CA ILE A 19 -1.83 6.14 -9.07
C ILE A 19 -0.44 6.45 -9.64
N LEU A 20 0.42 7.09 -8.85
CA LEU A 20 1.78 7.41 -9.29
C LEU A 20 2.55 6.12 -9.61
N SER A 21 2.35 5.08 -8.80
CA SER A 21 3.03 3.80 -9.01
C SER A 21 2.64 3.16 -10.34
N ILE A 22 1.36 3.22 -10.68
CA ILE A 22 0.89 2.67 -11.95
C ILE A 22 1.50 3.44 -13.12
N ILE A 23 1.47 4.76 -13.03
CA ILE A 23 1.92 5.62 -14.14
C ILE A 23 3.44 5.60 -14.28
N GLN A 24 4.19 5.36 -13.19
CA GLN A 24 5.64 5.32 -13.27
C GLN A 24 6.13 4.12 -14.08
N ARG A 25 5.34 3.05 -14.15
CA ARG A 25 5.73 1.88 -14.94
C ARG A 25 5.62 2.15 -16.43
N ALA A 26 4.58 2.89 -16.83
CA ALA A 26 4.34 3.21 -18.22
C ALA A 26 3.25 4.28 -18.29
N GLU A 27 3.26 5.07 -19.35
CA GLU A 27 2.15 6.00 -19.60
C GLU A 27 0.83 5.24 -19.56
N ALA A 28 -0.22 5.91 -19.10
CA ALA A 28 -1.50 5.23 -18.90
C ALA A 28 -2.67 6.16 -19.18
N TYR A 29 -3.73 5.57 -19.72
CA TYR A 29 -5.03 6.21 -19.80
C TYR A 29 -5.73 6.08 -18.44
N PRO A 30 -6.68 6.99 -18.13
CA PRO A 30 -7.46 6.82 -16.90
C PRO A 30 -8.15 5.45 -16.80
N SER A 31 -8.62 4.91 -17.94
CA SER A 31 -9.26 3.59 -17.92
C SER A 31 -8.27 2.49 -17.53
N ASP A 32 -7.00 2.61 -17.92
CA ASP A 32 -5.97 1.66 -17.52
C ASP A 32 -5.75 1.71 -16.02
N ILE A 33 -5.73 2.92 -15.46
CA ILE A 33 -5.52 3.10 -14.02
C ILE A 33 -6.67 2.47 -13.25
N LEU A 34 -7.91 2.72 -13.67
CA LEU A 34 -9.08 2.13 -13.01
C LEU A 34 -9.01 0.61 -13.05
N GLU A 35 -8.61 0.04 -14.17
CA GLU A 35 -8.55 -1.41 -14.31
C GLU A 35 -7.46 -2.01 -13.42
N GLU A 36 -6.28 -1.38 -13.37
CA GLU A 36 -5.20 -1.85 -12.51
C GLU A 36 -5.60 -1.81 -11.04
N MET A 37 -6.24 -0.71 -10.63
CA MET A 37 -6.70 -0.58 -9.26
C MET A 37 -7.72 -1.67 -8.92
N LYS A 38 -8.66 -1.90 -9.83
CA LYS A 38 -9.70 -2.92 -9.63
C LYS A 38 -9.08 -4.30 -9.51
N LYS A 39 -8.12 -4.64 -10.37
CA LYS A 39 -7.45 -5.94 -10.30
C LYS A 39 -6.74 -6.15 -8.97
N ALA A 40 -6.24 -5.08 -8.38
CA ALA A 40 -5.54 -5.15 -7.10
C ALA A 40 -6.51 -5.15 -5.91
N GLY A 41 -7.81 -5.00 -6.14
CA GLY A 41 -8.77 -4.96 -5.05
C GLY A 41 -9.02 -3.57 -4.49
N LEU A 42 -8.48 -2.54 -5.13
CA LEU A 42 -8.71 -1.15 -4.73
C LEU A 42 -9.62 -0.48 -5.74
N HIS A 43 -10.86 -0.96 -5.80
CA HIS A 43 -11.83 -0.45 -6.78
C HIS A 43 -12.21 0.99 -6.45
N ILE A 44 -11.97 1.90 -7.40
CA ILE A 44 -12.39 3.29 -7.28
C ILE A 44 -13.20 3.67 -8.52
N LEU A 45 -14.01 4.70 -8.37
CA LEU A 45 -14.85 5.18 -9.46
C LEU A 45 -14.16 6.32 -10.20
N GLU A 46 -14.62 6.58 -11.43
CA GLU A 46 -14.11 7.70 -12.21
C GLU A 46 -14.23 9.01 -11.46
N GLY A 47 -15.35 9.19 -10.73
CA GLY A 47 -15.56 10.40 -9.95
C GLY A 47 -14.54 10.62 -8.85
N THR A 48 -13.83 9.57 -8.42
CA THR A 48 -12.74 9.67 -7.47
C THR A 48 -11.41 9.87 -8.21
N LEU A 49 -11.21 9.17 -9.31
CA LEU A 49 -9.93 9.20 -10.02
C LEU A 49 -9.65 10.55 -10.68
N TYR A 50 -10.63 11.09 -11.42
CA TYR A 50 -10.36 12.30 -12.20
C TYR A 50 -9.94 13.50 -11.36
N PRO A 51 -10.57 13.78 -10.20
CA PRO A 51 -10.08 14.87 -9.35
C PRO A 51 -8.66 14.65 -8.84
N LEU A 52 -8.29 13.39 -8.58
CA LEU A 52 -6.93 13.07 -8.14
C LEU A 52 -5.93 13.32 -9.26
N LEU A 53 -6.25 12.90 -10.48
CA LEU A 53 -5.38 13.16 -11.63
C LEU A 53 -5.20 14.65 -11.86
N THR A 54 -6.28 15.41 -11.74
CA THR A 54 -6.22 16.87 -11.89
C THR A 54 -5.32 17.48 -10.82
N ARG A 55 -5.45 17.04 -9.58
CA ARG A 55 -4.64 17.58 -8.49
C ARG A 55 -3.17 17.25 -8.70
N LEU A 56 -2.86 16.03 -9.09
CA LEU A 56 -1.48 15.63 -9.33
C LEU A 56 -0.87 16.38 -10.51
N LYS A 57 -1.66 16.60 -11.55
CA LYS A 57 -1.21 17.36 -12.71
C LYS A 57 -0.95 18.83 -12.33
N ASN A 58 -1.84 19.41 -11.53
CA ASN A 58 -1.69 20.81 -11.11
C ASN A 58 -0.51 20.99 -10.15
N ALA A 59 -0.08 19.93 -9.48
CA ALA A 59 1.11 19.95 -8.63
C ALA A 59 2.38 19.64 -9.44
N ASP A 60 2.27 19.52 -10.75
CA ASP A 60 3.38 19.22 -11.67
C ASP A 60 3.98 17.84 -11.46
N LEU A 61 3.22 16.92 -10.89
CA LEU A 61 3.68 15.53 -10.72
C LEU A 61 3.34 14.68 -11.94
N LEU A 62 2.29 15.07 -12.66
CA LEU A 62 1.86 14.41 -13.89
C LEU A 62 1.83 15.39 -15.03
N ALA A 63 2.08 14.87 -16.21
CA ALA A 63 1.82 15.57 -17.47
C ALA A 63 1.00 14.62 -18.33
N TYR A 64 0.35 15.17 -19.37
CA TYR A 64 -0.38 14.31 -20.27
C TYR A 64 -0.23 14.81 -21.70
N ARG A 65 -0.50 13.92 -22.64
CA ARG A 65 -0.62 14.26 -24.04
C ARG A 65 -1.92 13.68 -24.55
N TRP A 66 -2.43 14.31 -25.59
CA TRP A 66 -3.64 13.83 -26.24
C TRP A 66 -3.25 12.76 -27.24
N VAL A 67 -4.02 11.68 -27.28
CA VAL A 67 -3.81 10.60 -28.24
C VAL A 67 -5.10 10.41 -29.02
N GLU A 68 -4.99 10.42 -30.35
CA GLU A 68 -6.13 10.21 -31.22
C GLU A 68 -6.68 8.80 -31.02
N SER A 69 -7.99 8.69 -31.11
CA SER A 69 -8.67 7.42 -30.99
C SER A 69 -9.44 7.16 -32.30
N LEU A 70 -9.32 5.95 -32.81
CA LEU A 70 -10.01 5.60 -34.06
C LEU A 70 -11.51 5.55 -33.89
N SER A 71 -12.00 5.30 -32.68
CA SER A 71 -13.41 5.06 -32.44
C SER A 71 -14.05 6.04 -31.48
N GLY A 72 -13.41 7.17 -31.22
CA GLY A 72 -13.96 8.13 -30.28
C GLY A 72 -13.13 9.39 -30.21
N PRO A 73 -13.40 10.25 -29.22
CA PRO A 73 -12.65 11.49 -29.05
C PRO A 73 -11.22 11.18 -28.58
N PRO A 74 -10.30 12.16 -28.77
CA PRO A 74 -8.95 12.01 -28.26
C PRO A 74 -8.96 11.75 -26.78
N ARG A 75 -7.94 11.04 -26.29
CA ARG A 75 -7.81 10.64 -24.90
C ARG A 75 -6.53 11.19 -24.33
N LYS A 76 -6.57 11.50 -23.03
CA LYS A 76 -5.37 11.92 -22.30
C LYS A 76 -4.55 10.70 -21.90
N TYR A 77 -3.27 10.77 -22.15
CA TYR A 77 -2.32 9.71 -21.84
C TYR A 77 -1.33 10.29 -20.84
N PHE A 78 -1.39 9.84 -19.60
CA PHE A 78 -0.65 10.44 -18.49
C PHE A 78 0.72 9.80 -18.30
N ARG A 79 1.69 10.62 -17.90
CA ARG A 79 3.02 10.16 -17.54
C ARG A 79 3.51 10.94 -16.32
N LEU A 80 4.49 10.38 -15.62
CA LEU A 80 5.13 11.11 -14.54
C LEU A 80 6.07 12.17 -15.11
N THR A 81 6.11 13.30 -14.45
CA THR A 81 7.18 14.28 -14.67
C THR A 81 8.38 13.83 -13.85
N GLU A 82 9.51 14.54 -13.99
CA GLU A 82 10.68 14.30 -13.15
C GLU A 82 10.33 14.52 -11.69
N LYS A 83 9.60 15.60 -11.41
CA LYS A 83 9.13 15.90 -10.06
C LYS A 83 8.21 14.79 -9.55
N GLY A 84 7.36 14.27 -10.43
CA GLY A 84 6.48 13.15 -10.08
C GLY A 84 7.25 11.89 -9.72
N MET A 85 8.34 11.60 -10.42
CA MET A 85 9.16 10.45 -10.11
C MET A 85 9.83 10.61 -8.75
N ASP A 86 10.32 11.81 -8.43
CA ASP A 86 10.91 12.09 -7.13
C ASP A 86 9.87 11.91 -6.02
N SER A 87 8.66 12.42 -6.25
CA SER A 87 7.57 12.25 -5.28
C SER A 87 7.19 10.80 -5.11
N TYR A 88 7.14 10.05 -6.21
CA TYR A 88 6.84 8.63 -6.15
C TYR A 88 7.87 7.90 -5.27
N ARG A 89 9.16 8.18 -5.46
CA ARG A 89 10.20 7.54 -4.68
C ARG A 89 10.10 7.87 -3.20
N ALA A 90 9.79 9.12 -2.89
CA ALA A 90 9.61 9.54 -1.50
C ALA A 90 8.43 8.84 -0.86
N LEU A 91 7.32 8.72 -1.59
CA LEU A 91 6.13 8.04 -1.09
C LEU A 91 6.35 6.54 -0.97
N GLU A 92 7.15 5.95 -1.85
CA GLU A 92 7.49 4.54 -1.74
C GLU A 92 8.22 4.26 -0.43
N THR A 93 9.18 5.11 -0.09
CA THR A 93 9.88 5.00 1.19
C THR A 93 8.92 5.16 2.36
N THR A 94 8.04 6.16 2.30
CA THR A 94 7.05 6.39 3.35
C THR A 94 6.14 5.18 3.51
N TRP A 95 5.68 4.62 2.40
CA TRP A 95 4.80 3.45 2.45
C TRP A 95 5.49 2.27 3.12
N ARG A 96 6.74 1.98 2.77
CA ARG A 96 7.45 0.86 3.36
C ARG A 96 7.64 1.05 4.85
N GLN A 97 8.00 2.26 5.28
CA GLN A 97 8.17 2.57 6.69
C GLN A 97 6.84 2.43 7.44
N LEU A 98 5.77 2.95 6.86
CA LEU A 98 4.45 2.90 7.48
C LEU A 98 3.95 1.45 7.58
N ALA A 99 4.09 0.69 6.50
CA ALA A 99 3.65 -0.71 6.48
C ALA A 99 4.41 -1.53 7.52
N ASP A 100 5.73 -1.32 7.63
CA ASP A 100 6.53 -2.02 8.62
C ASP A 100 6.14 -1.64 10.04
N ALA A 101 5.88 -0.35 10.28
CA ALA A 101 5.48 0.11 11.61
C ALA A 101 4.13 -0.48 12.01
N VAL A 102 3.16 -0.47 11.10
CA VAL A 102 1.84 -1.02 11.37
C VAL A 102 1.93 -2.53 11.62
N GLU A 103 2.70 -3.21 10.78
CA GLU A 103 2.89 -4.65 10.92
C GLU A 103 3.49 -4.98 12.28
N HIS A 104 4.52 -4.24 12.67
CA HIS A 104 5.18 -4.45 13.96
C HIS A 104 4.20 -4.27 15.12
N ILE A 105 3.43 -3.19 15.09
CA ILE A 105 2.50 -2.88 16.17
C ILE A 105 1.43 -3.95 16.30
N THR A 106 0.83 -4.34 15.18
CA THR A 106 -0.28 -5.31 15.21
C THR A 106 0.22 -6.72 15.55
N THR A 107 1.40 -7.09 15.07
CA THR A 107 1.96 -8.41 15.35
C THR A 107 2.44 -8.52 16.79
N THR A 108 3.09 -7.48 17.31
CA THR A 108 3.57 -7.47 18.69
C THR A 108 2.41 -7.57 19.66
N GLN A 109 1.29 -6.88 19.40
CA GLN A 109 0.09 -6.97 20.20
C GLN A 109 -0.41 -8.40 20.27
N ALA A 110 -0.50 -9.07 19.13
CA ALA A 110 -0.96 -10.46 19.06
C ALA A 110 -0.04 -11.40 19.83
N LYS A 111 1.27 -11.22 19.71
CA LYS A 111 2.24 -12.06 20.43
C LYS A 111 2.13 -11.89 21.93
N THR A 112 1.94 -10.68 22.40
CA THR A 112 1.80 -10.39 23.81
C THR A 112 0.59 -11.11 24.38
N ASP A 113 -0.53 -11.05 23.66
CA ASP A 113 -1.75 -11.73 24.10
C ASP A 113 -1.54 -13.24 24.18
N LEU A 114 -0.87 -13.82 23.20
CA LEU A 114 -0.60 -15.25 23.18
C LEU A 114 0.29 -15.66 24.36
N VAL A 115 1.30 -14.89 24.66
CA VAL A 115 2.19 -15.18 25.80
C VAL A 115 1.38 -15.15 27.10
N LEU A 116 0.52 -14.17 27.27
CA LEU A 116 -0.28 -14.08 28.49
C LEU A 116 -1.23 -15.24 28.64
N THR A 117 -1.81 -15.71 27.55
CA THR A 117 -2.77 -16.81 27.63
C THR A 117 -2.10 -18.18 27.79
N SER A 118 -0.87 -18.30 27.31
CA SER A 118 -0.17 -19.57 27.38
C SER A 118 0.59 -19.76 28.69
N ASP A 119 0.52 -18.91 29.60
CA ASP A 119 1.18 -18.82 30.75
C ASP A 119 1.32 -19.94 31.64
N PRO A 120 1.70 -20.37 32.11
CA PRO A 120 2.35 -20.96 32.92
C PRO A 120 3.30 -21.78 32.55
N SER A 121 3.45 -22.13 32.73
CA SER A 121 4.20 -22.72 32.27
C SER A 121 5.10 -22.86 31.69
N PRO A 122 4.97 -22.98 32.37
CA PRO A 122 5.96 -23.03 31.88
C PRO A 122 6.76 -23.36 31.31
N ALA A 123 6.79 -23.33 31.65
CA ALA A 123 7.52 -23.59 31.10
C ALA A 123 8.20 -23.99 30.81
N THR A 124 8.28 -23.89 31.26
CA THR A 124 8.92 -24.22 30.95
C THR A 124 9.57 -24.79 30.79
N ALA A 125 9.70 -24.81 31.23
CA ALA A 125 10.37 -25.23 30.96
C ALA A 125 10.94 -25.91 30.72
N GLN A 126 10.91 -25.74 30.98
CA GLN A 126 11.49 -26.21 30.68
C GLN A 126 12.16 -26.87 30.31
N SER A 127 12.16 -26.90 30.73
CA SER A 127 12.77 -27.26 30.31
C SER A 127 13.47 -27.84 30.19
N GLU A 128 13.59 -27.58 30.50
CA GLU A 128 14.21 -27.80 30.29
C GLU A 128 14.88 -28.49 30.05
N ASP A 129 14.82 -28.60 30.64
CA ASP A 129 15.43 -28.95 30.33
C ASP A 129 16.01 -29.70 29.88
N SER A 130 15.81 -29.79 30.19
CA SER A 130 16.32 -30.17 29.61
C SER A 130 17.02 -30.59 29.15
N GLY A 131 16.98 -30.66 29.51
CA GLY A 131 17.59 -30.71 29.04
C GLY A 131 18.31 -31.23 28.85
N ASN A 132 18.13 -31.12 29.16
CA ASN A 132 18.85 -31.28 28.84
C ASN A 132 19.52 -31.93 28.68
N ILE A 133 19.31 -31.90 28.97
CA ILE A 133 19.83 -32.21 28.67
C ILE A 133 20.62 -32.82 28.36
N ASN A 134 20.63 -32.78 28.59
CA ASN A 134 21.30 -32.94 28.07
C ASN A 134 22.12 -33.44 27.82
N ILE A 135 22.36 -33.48 28.24
CA ILE A 135 22.93 -33.67 27.79
C ILE A 135 23.78 -34.33 27.46
N THR A 136 24.06 -34.41 27.72
CA THR A 136 24.65 -34.77 27.23
C THR A 136 25.33 -35.48 26.79
N GLU A 137 25.65 -35.61 26.85
CA GLU A 137 26.31 -36.07 26.36
C GLU A 137 26.98 -36.35 26.00
N PRO A 138 27.59 -36.67 26.05
CA PRO A 138 28.29 -36.72 25.60
C PRO A 138 28.56 -36.80 25.04
#